data_dc1cbc0fd1577f5b14ae41c244eefe29
#
_entry.id   dc1cbc0fd1577f5b14ae41c244eefe29
#
_cell.length_a   1.000
_cell.length_b   1.000
_cell.length_c   1.000
_cell.angle_alpha   90.00
_cell.angle_beta   90.00
_cell.angle_gamma   90.00
#
_symmetry.space_group_name_H-M   'P 1'
#
loop_
_entity.id
_entity.type
_entity.pdbx_description
1 polymer ?
#
loop_
_entity_poly.entity_id
_entity_poly.type
_entity_poly.pdbx_seq_one_letter_code
_entity_poly.pdbx_strand_id
1 'polypeptide(L)'
;YRGRAKQVLIKLGYPVEDLAGYTEGDPLSLELRPVTRLGVHFDLRQYQRDAVETFWAGGSPAGGAGVLVLPCGAGKTIVGMGCMEKVQQHTLILTTNITALRQWIRELLDKTTLTEEQIAEYSGDRKEIRPVTVTTYQMMTYKPRKGESFPHMELFKQYNWGLIIYDEVHLLPAPVFRATAEIQARRRLGLTATLV
;
A
#
# COMPACT_ATOMS: atom_id res chain seq x y z
N TYR A 1 -6.78 -21.16 -3.76
CA TYR A 1 -6.48 -22.38 -2.98
C TYR A 1 -5.42 -22.18 -1.90
N ARG A 2 -4.40 -21.32 -2.13
CA ARG A 2 -3.24 -21.11 -1.25
C ARG A 2 -3.61 -20.57 0.13
N GLY A 3 -4.43 -19.52 0.21
CA GLY A 3 -4.88 -18.95 1.48
C GLY A 3 -5.73 -19.93 2.31
N ARG A 4 -6.51 -20.77 1.69
CA ARG A 4 -7.29 -21.83 2.37
C ARG A 4 -6.38 -22.90 2.96
N ALA A 5 -5.39 -23.36 2.20
CA ALA A 5 -4.42 -24.36 2.69
C ALA A 5 -3.66 -23.83 3.91
N LYS A 6 -3.18 -22.58 3.86
CA LYS A 6 -2.51 -21.91 4.97
C LYS A 6 -3.39 -21.83 6.22
N GLN A 7 -4.65 -21.41 6.07
CA GLN A 7 -5.60 -21.32 7.18
C GLN A 7 -5.90 -22.69 7.81
N VAL A 8 -6.02 -23.74 7.01
CA VAL A 8 -6.24 -25.10 7.52
C VAL A 8 -5.03 -25.58 8.32
N LEU A 9 -3.82 -25.39 7.80
CA LEU A 9 -2.58 -25.80 8.48
C LEU A 9 -2.37 -25.05 9.80
N ILE A 10 -2.63 -23.73 9.83
CA ILE A 10 -2.58 -22.94 11.06
C ILE A 10 -3.60 -23.44 12.10
N LYS A 11 -4.83 -23.74 11.68
CA LYS A 11 -5.86 -24.30 12.56
C LYS A 11 -5.47 -25.68 13.13
N LEU A 12 -4.68 -26.43 12.41
CA LEU A 12 -4.15 -27.72 12.84
C LEU A 12 -2.88 -27.61 13.71
N GLY A 13 -2.43 -26.38 14.01
CA GLY A 13 -1.26 -26.11 14.87
C GLY A 13 0.08 -26.26 14.17
N TYR A 14 0.11 -26.37 12.85
CA TYR A 14 1.36 -26.40 12.11
C TYR A 14 1.85 -24.98 11.81
N PRO A 15 3.13 -24.64 12.13
CA PRO A 15 3.72 -23.41 11.66
C PRO A 15 3.81 -23.44 10.13
N VAL A 16 3.23 -22.45 9.46
CA VAL A 16 3.23 -22.39 8.00
C VAL A 16 4.13 -21.24 7.56
N GLU A 17 5.28 -21.56 7.03
CA GLU A 17 6.12 -20.64 6.28
C GLU A 17 5.69 -20.69 4.81
N ASP A 18 5.23 -19.56 4.28
CA ASP A 18 4.78 -19.47 2.89
C ASP A 18 6.00 -19.23 1.97
N LEU A 19 6.74 -20.29 1.67
CA LEU A 19 7.93 -20.25 0.82
C LEU A 19 7.63 -20.10 -0.67
N ALA A 20 6.41 -20.40 -1.12
CA ALA A 20 6.01 -20.14 -2.49
C ALA A 20 5.73 -18.64 -2.65
N GLY A 21 6.80 -17.85 -2.71
CA GLY A 21 6.79 -16.40 -2.66
C GLY A 21 5.83 -15.75 -3.65
N TYR A 22 5.28 -14.62 -3.27
CA TYR A 22 4.82 -13.65 -4.25
C TYR A 22 6.01 -13.29 -5.16
N THR A 23 5.75 -13.14 -6.45
CA THR A 23 6.74 -12.56 -7.36
C THR A 23 7.06 -11.14 -6.94
N GLU A 24 8.25 -10.67 -7.23
CA GLU A 24 8.58 -9.24 -7.06
C GLU A 24 7.65 -8.41 -7.96
N GLY A 25 7.28 -7.23 -7.49
CA GLY A 25 6.52 -6.28 -8.30
C GLY A 25 7.36 -5.67 -9.42
N ASP A 26 6.71 -5.03 -10.38
CA ASP A 26 7.40 -4.31 -11.43
C ASP A 26 8.25 -3.18 -10.83
N PRO A 27 9.48 -2.95 -11.32
CA PRO A 27 10.38 -1.98 -10.73
C PRO A 27 9.88 -0.53 -10.91
N LEU A 28 10.09 0.27 -9.89
CA LEU A 28 9.82 1.71 -9.90
C LEU A 28 10.95 2.41 -9.13
N SER A 29 11.67 3.30 -9.81
CA SER A 29 12.65 4.15 -9.16
C SER A 29 11.97 5.36 -8.53
N LEU A 30 12.15 5.55 -7.24
CA LEU A 30 11.74 6.76 -6.54
C LEU A 30 12.69 7.05 -5.36
N GLU A 31 12.87 8.32 -5.07
CA GLU A 31 13.64 8.82 -3.94
C GLU A 31 12.87 9.93 -3.22
N LEU A 32 13.06 10.05 -1.92
CA LEU A 32 12.59 11.20 -1.17
C LEU A 32 13.46 12.42 -1.52
N ARG A 33 12.83 13.57 -1.75
CA ARG A 33 13.55 14.80 -2.07
C ARG A 33 14.12 15.41 -0.79
N PRO A 34 15.39 15.88 -0.78
CA PRO A 34 15.92 16.64 0.35
C PRO A 34 15.29 18.03 0.47
N VAL A 35 14.71 18.52 -0.62
CA VAL A 35 13.93 19.76 -0.67
C VAL A 35 12.65 19.47 -1.45
N THR A 36 11.51 19.79 -0.86
CA THR A 36 10.21 19.62 -1.50
C THR A 36 10.09 20.48 -2.77
N ARG A 37 9.10 20.20 -3.62
CA ARG A 37 8.84 21.06 -4.78
C ARG A 37 8.47 22.51 -4.37
N LEU A 38 7.92 22.66 -3.17
CA LEU A 38 7.62 23.98 -2.60
C LEU A 38 8.85 24.70 -2.00
N GLY A 39 10.04 24.12 -2.10
CA GLY A 39 11.28 24.71 -1.63
C GLY A 39 11.56 24.57 -0.13
N VAL A 40 10.85 23.70 0.57
CA VAL A 40 11.05 23.46 2.00
C VAL A 40 12.02 22.30 2.21
N HIS A 41 12.98 22.46 3.09
CA HIS A 41 13.88 21.36 3.47
C HIS A 41 13.07 20.20 4.06
N PHE A 42 13.33 19.01 3.56
CA PHE A 42 12.59 17.80 3.92
C PHE A 42 13.54 16.65 4.24
N ASP A 43 13.33 16.05 5.39
CA ASP A 43 14.03 14.84 5.83
C ASP A 43 13.13 14.05 6.79
N LEU A 44 13.31 12.75 6.82
CA LEU A 44 12.62 11.89 7.78
C LEU A 44 13.12 12.17 9.20
N ARG A 45 12.22 12.33 10.14
CA ARG A 45 12.56 12.34 11.57
C ARG A 45 13.06 10.95 12.01
N GLN A 46 13.82 10.89 13.09
CA GLN A 46 14.42 9.62 13.55
C GLN A 46 13.38 8.51 13.70
N TYR A 47 12.28 8.76 14.41
CA TYR A 47 11.24 7.75 14.59
C TYR A 47 10.57 7.30 13.26
N GLN A 48 10.52 8.15 12.26
CA GLN A 48 10.01 7.81 10.92
C GLN A 48 11.01 6.89 10.19
N ARG A 49 12.30 7.18 10.28
CA ARG A 49 13.37 6.29 9.78
C ARG A 49 13.29 4.92 10.45
N ASP A 50 13.19 4.89 11.78
CA ASP A 50 13.12 3.65 12.55
C ASP A 50 11.89 2.81 12.15
N ALA A 51 10.75 3.44 11.92
CA ALA A 51 9.53 2.78 11.44
C ALA A 51 9.72 2.19 10.04
N VAL A 52 10.33 2.94 9.12
CA VAL A 52 10.64 2.48 7.75
C VAL A 52 11.61 1.28 7.78
N GLU A 53 12.69 1.37 8.55
CA GLU A 53 13.66 0.28 8.67
C GLU A 53 13.07 -0.97 9.31
N THR A 54 12.21 -0.80 10.33
CA THR A 54 11.48 -1.91 10.96
C THR A 54 10.58 -2.63 9.95
N PHE A 55 9.84 -1.87 9.14
CA PHE A 55 9.02 -2.44 8.07
C PHE A 55 9.88 -3.14 7.02
N TRP A 56 10.96 -2.51 6.58
CA TRP A 56 11.83 -3.03 5.53
C TRP A 56 12.59 -4.30 5.96
N ALA A 57 13.03 -4.35 7.22
CA ALA A 57 13.81 -5.45 7.81
C ALA A 57 14.97 -5.94 6.91
N GLY A 58 15.73 -4.98 6.34
CA GLY A 58 16.84 -5.27 5.44
C GLY A 58 16.44 -5.94 4.11
N GLY A 59 15.19 -5.85 3.70
CA GLY A 59 14.67 -6.51 2.50
C GLY A 59 14.46 -8.02 2.65
N SER A 60 14.59 -8.55 3.86
CA SER A 60 14.44 -9.98 4.14
C SER A 60 13.03 -10.49 3.83
N PRO A 61 12.84 -11.79 3.60
CA PRO A 61 11.51 -12.39 3.45
C PRO A 61 10.59 -12.19 4.65
N ALA A 62 11.16 -12.00 5.85
CA ALA A 62 10.41 -11.74 7.07
C ALA A 62 9.89 -10.30 7.18
N GLY A 63 10.45 -9.37 6.40
CA GLY A 63 10.05 -7.96 6.39
C GLY A 63 9.01 -7.64 5.31
N GLY A 64 8.52 -6.40 5.34
CA GLY A 64 7.61 -5.86 4.34
C GLY A 64 6.13 -6.23 4.53
N ALA A 65 5.76 -6.78 5.69
CA ALA A 65 4.36 -7.03 6.05
C ALA A 65 4.09 -6.63 7.50
N GLY A 66 3.19 -5.68 7.71
CA GLY A 66 2.87 -5.23 9.07
C GLY A 66 2.01 -3.98 9.12
N VAL A 67 1.68 -3.58 10.33
CA VAL A 67 0.94 -2.35 10.64
C VAL A 67 1.84 -1.42 11.44
N LEU A 68 2.00 -0.19 10.99
CA LEU A 68 2.66 0.87 11.70
C LEU A 68 1.64 1.77 12.39
N VAL A 69 1.75 1.86 13.71
CA VAL A 69 0.89 2.72 14.53
C VAL A 69 1.66 3.99 14.84
N LEU A 70 1.17 5.11 14.33
CA LEU A 70 1.80 6.42 14.49
C LEU A 70 0.74 7.44 14.89
N PRO A 71 0.98 8.29 15.90
CA PRO A 71 0.02 9.31 16.33
C PRO A 71 -0.47 10.20 15.18
N CYS A 72 -1.63 10.83 15.36
CA CYS A 72 -2.10 11.85 14.43
C CYS A 72 -1.04 12.96 14.29
N GLY A 73 -0.79 13.41 13.08
CA GLY A 73 0.24 14.43 12.80
C GLY A 73 1.68 13.92 12.78
N ALA A 74 1.94 12.64 13.10
CA ALA A 74 3.30 12.08 13.06
C ALA A 74 3.84 11.83 11.64
N GLY A 75 3.06 12.12 10.60
CA GLY A 75 3.50 11.95 9.22
C GLY A 75 3.41 10.51 8.70
N LYS A 76 2.28 9.83 8.93
CA LYS A 76 2.03 8.47 8.39
C LYS A 76 2.30 8.38 6.89
N THR A 77 1.82 9.35 6.11
CA THR A 77 2.06 9.45 4.67
C THR A 77 3.54 9.50 4.33
N ILE A 78 4.32 10.26 5.12
CA ILE A 78 5.78 10.38 4.96
C ILE A 78 6.46 9.03 5.22
N VAL A 79 6.05 8.31 6.26
CA VAL A 79 6.57 6.95 6.53
C VAL A 79 6.21 5.99 5.40
N GLY A 80 4.98 6.08 4.88
CA GLY A 80 4.56 5.30 3.70
C GLY A 80 5.44 5.57 2.48
N MET A 81 5.77 6.83 2.20
CA MET A 81 6.71 7.21 1.12
C MET A 81 8.12 6.67 1.37
N GLY A 82 8.60 6.70 2.61
CA GLY A 82 9.89 6.09 2.97
C GLY A 82 9.90 4.57 2.75
N CYS A 83 8.79 3.89 3.03
CA CYS A 83 8.65 2.47 2.72
C CYS A 83 8.64 2.21 1.19
N MET A 84 7.99 3.07 0.41
CA MET A 84 8.03 3.00 -1.07
C MET A 84 9.47 3.17 -1.60
N GLU A 85 10.23 4.12 -1.04
CA GLU A 85 11.64 4.33 -1.38
C GLU A 85 12.50 3.08 -1.11
N LYS A 86 12.24 2.34 -0.05
CA LYS A 86 12.94 1.07 0.23
C LYS A 86 12.53 -0.05 -0.72
N VAL A 87 11.25 -0.10 -1.06
CA VAL A 87 10.70 -1.19 -1.89
C VAL A 87 11.03 -1.04 -3.37
N GLN A 88 11.05 0.18 -3.91
CA GLN A 88 11.39 0.48 -5.33
C GLN A 88 10.57 -0.31 -6.36
N GLN A 89 9.28 -0.50 -6.09
CA GLN A 89 8.38 -1.28 -6.95
C GLN A 89 7.01 -0.59 -7.09
N HIS A 90 6.24 -1.01 -8.09
CA HIS A 90 4.88 -0.53 -8.29
C HIS A 90 4.06 -0.63 -7.00
N THR A 91 3.37 0.43 -6.65
CA THR A 91 2.67 0.57 -5.37
C THR A 91 1.19 0.92 -5.57
N LEU A 92 0.33 0.15 -4.91
CA LEU A 92 -1.09 0.42 -4.79
C LEU A 92 -1.40 1.01 -3.41
N ILE A 93 -2.01 2.19 -3.37
CA ILE A 93 -2.36 2.88 -2.12
C ILE A 93 -3.89 2.91 -2.00
N LEU A 94 -4.40 2.41 -0.88
CA LEU A 94 -5.81 2.34 -0.56
C LEU A 94 -6.15 3.31 0.56
N THR A 95 -7.09 4.22 0.31
CA THR A 95 -7.50 5.27 1.24
C THR A 95 -8.97 5.17 1.60
N THR A 96 -9.39 5.88 2.64
CA THR A 96 -10.77 5.88 3.13
C THR A 96 -11.72 6.70 2.26
N ASN A 97 -11.21 7.74 1.60
CA ASN A 97 -12.03 8.68 0.81
C ASN A 97 -11.18 9.42 -0.24
N ILE A 98 -11.88 10.15 -1.11
CA ILE A 98 -11.26 10.88 -2.22
C ILE A 98 -10.35 12.04 -1.76
N THR A 99 -10.65 12.66 -0.62
CA THR A 99 -9.82 13.74 -0.06
C THR A 99 -8.46 13.21 0.37
N ALA A 100 -8.44 12.10 1.09
CA ALA A 100 -7.20 11.41 1.49
C ALA A 100 -6.42 10.92 0.27
N LEU A 101 -7.10 10.37 -0.74
CA LEU A 101 -6.51 9.97 -2.01
C LEU A 101 -5.77 11.14 -2.68
N ARG A 102 -6.42 12.27 -2.84
CA ARG A 102 -5.83 13.45 -3.47
C ARG A 102 -4.71 14.06 -2.62
N GLN A 103 -4.80 13.95 -1.29
CA GLN A 103 -3.72 14.34 -0.40
C GLN A 103 -2.47 13.47 -0.63
N TRP A 104 -2.63 12.15 -0.73
CA TRP A 104 -1.52 11.25 -1.05
C TRP A 104 -0.82 11.64 -2.36
N ILE A 105 -1.58 11.92 -3.42
CA ILE A 105 -1.01 12.32 -4.72
C ILE A 105 -0.21 13.63 -4.57
N ARG A 106 -0.77 14.64 -3.90
CA ARG A 106 -0.05 15.90 -3.68
C ARG A 106 1.25 15.72 -2.90
N GLU A 107 1.22 14.92 -1.83
CA GLU A 107 2.39 14.64 -1.00
C GLU A 107 3.47 13.87 -1.78
N LEU A 108 3.07 12.87 -2.56
CA LEU A 108 3.98 12.13 -3.44
C LEU A 108 4.68 13.05 -4.44
N LEU A 109 3.92 13.90 -5.13
CA LEU A 109 4.45 14.85 -6.10
C LEU A 109 5.37 15.90 -5.46
N ASP A 110 5.07 16.34 -4.25
CA ASP A 110 5.87 17.36 -3.54
C ASP A 110 7.18 16.80 -2.99
N LYS A 111 7.14 15.60 -2.40
CA LYS A 111 8.22 15.06 -1.57
C LYS A 111 9.03 13.93 -2.19
N THR A 112 8.64 13.44 -3.37
CA THR A 112 9.37 12.38 -4.07
C THR A 112 9.80 12.81 -5.47
N THR A 113 10.68 12.03 -6.08
CA THR A 113 11.11 12.21 -7.49
C THR A 113 10.06 11.78 -8.49
N LEU A 114 8.93 11.19 -8.07
CA LEU A 114 7.85 10.77 -8.95
C LEU A 114 7.25 11.92 -9.74
N THR A 115 6.86 11.63 -10.97
CA THR A 115 6.19 12.58 -11.87
C THR A 115 4.69 12.32 -11.95
N GLU A 116 3.94 13.27 -12.48
CA GLU A 116 2.50 13.11 -12.72
C GLU A 116 2.18 11.93 -13.64
N GLU A 117 3.09 11.58 -14.54
CA GLU A 117 2.95 10.43 -15.45
C GLU A 117 3.08 9.07 -14.75
N GLN A 118 3.71 9.03 -13.58
CA GLN A 118 3.93 7.82 -12.79
C GLN A 118 2.86 7.60 -11.71
N ILE A 119 2.04 8.61 -11.41
CA ILE A 119 1.00 8.57 -10.38
C ILE A 119 -0.37 8.67 -11.01
N ALA A 120 -1.31 7.82 -10.58
CA ALA A 120 -2.69 7.87 -11.03
C ALA A 120 -3.69 7.94 -9.88
N GLU A 121 -4.74 8.73 -10.09
CA GLU A 121 -5.99 8.64 -9.34
C GLU A 121 -6.87 7.56 -9.97
N TYR A 122 -7.30 6.57 -9.17
CA TYR A 122 -8.31 5.60 -9.58
C TYR A 122 -9.56 5.77 -8.72
N SER A 123 -10.57 6.44 -9.26
CA SER A 123 -11.79 6.84 -8.55
C SER A 123 -13.03 6.69 -9.44
N GLY A 124 -14.17 7.19 -8.97
CA GLY A 124 -15.39 7.27 -9.80
C GLY A 124 -15.21 8.12 -11.06
N ASP A 125 -14.44 9.18 -10.95
CA ASP A 125 -14.25 10.17 -12.01
C ASP A 125 -13.08 9.85 -12.96
N ARG A 126 -12.05 9.20 -12.43
CA ARG A 126 -10.82 8.84 -13.16
C ARG A 126 -10.48 7.39 -12.95
N LYS A 127 -10.14 6.68 -14.02
CA LYS A 127 -9.83 5.24 -13.98
C LYS A 127 -8.53 4.93 -14.71
N GLU A 128 -7.46 5.54 -14.23
CA GLU A 128 -6.12 5.30 -14.76
C GLU A 128 -5.32 4.42 -13.79
N ILE A 129 -4.49 3.53 -14.34
CA ILE A 129 -3.53 2.73 -13.58
C ILE A 129 -2.13 3.07 -14.06
N ARG A 130 -1.25 3.40 -13.12
CA ARG A 130 0.14 3.78 -13.32
C ARG A 130 1.01 3.11 -12.26
N PRO A 131 2.34 3.18 -12.35
CA PRO A 131 3.24 2.55 -11.37
C PRO A 131 2.91 2.84 -9.91
N VAL A 132 2.42 4.04 -9.60
CA VAL A 132 1.79 4.36 -8.31
C VAL A 132 0.33 4.69 -8.57
N THR A 133 -0.57 3.89 -8.03
CA THR A 133 -2.00 4.11 -8.18
C THR A 133 -2.64 4.28 -6.80
N VAL A 134 -3.39 5.36 -6.65
CA VAL A 134 -4.11 5.66 -5.40
C VAL A 134 -5.60 5.51 -5.63
N THR A 135 -6.27 4.73 -4.80
CA THR A 135 -7.70 4.46 -4.88
C THR A 135 -8.36 4.46 -3.50
N THR A 136 -9.64 4.24 -3.43
CA THR A 136 -10.39 4.17 -2.17
C THR A 136 -10.85 2.75 -1.86
N TYR A 137 -11.07 2.44 -0.57
CA TYR A 137 -11.65 1.17 -0.15
C TYR A 137 -13.00 0.87 -0.84
N GLN A 138 -13.79 1.91 -1.05
CA GLN A 138 -15.09 1.79 -1.70
C GLN A 138 -14.97 1.31 -3.15
N MET A 139 -13.98 1.81 -3.89
CA MET A 139 -13.74 1.37 -5.27
C MET A 139 -13.42 -0.12 -5.35
N MET A 140 -12.68 -0.66 -4.38
CA MET A 140 -12.29 -2.06 -4.35
C MET A 140 -13.45 -3.03 -4.19
N THR A 141 -14.53 -2.59 -3.54
CA THR A 141 -15.73 -3.40 -3.26
C THR A 141 -16.97 -2.94 -4.02
N TYR A 142 -16.79 -2.03 -4.96
CA TYR A 142 -17.90 -1.61 -5.82
C TYR A 142 -18.41 -2.78 -6.67
N LYS A 143 -19.74 -2.95 -6.68
CA LYS A 143 -20.45 -3.93 -7.51
C LYS A 143 -21.54 -3.21 -8.30
N PRO A 144 -21.57 -3.33 -9.63
CA PRO A 144 -22.63 -2.77 -10.44
C PRO A 144 -24.00 -3.39 -10.12
N ARG A 145 -24.02 -4.69 -9.81
CA ARG A 145 -25.21 -5.45 -9.44
C ARG A 145 -24.93 -6.44 -8.31
N LYS A 146 -25.96 -6.78 -7.54
CA LYS A 146 -25.87 -7.78 -6.48
C LYS A 146 -25.54 -9.15 -7.09
N GLY A 147 -24.47 -9.77 -6.65
CA GLY A 147 -24.02 -11.10 -7.13
C GLY A 147 -22.90 -11.06 -8.20
N GLU A 148 -22.57 -9.89 -8.75
CA GLU A 148 -21.44 -9.74 -9.67
C GLU A 148 -20.08 -9.72 -8.94
N SER A 149 -18.99 -10.00 -9.67
CA SER A 149 -17.64 -9.84 -9.19
C SER A 149 -17.31 -8.35 -8.95
N PHE A 150 -16.19 -8.07 -8.31
CA PHE A 150 -15.66 -6.71 -8.12
C PHE A 150 -14.85 -6.30 -9.36
N PRO A 151 -15.41 -5.55 -10.33
CA PRO A 151 -14.74 -5.32 -11.61
C PRO A 151 -13.40 -4.55 -11.46
N HIS A 152 -13.35 -3.61 -10.52
CA HIS A 152 -12.13 -2.85 -10.25
C HIS A 152 -11.05 -3.73 -9.61
N MET A 153 -11.44 -4.66 -8.73
CA MET A 153 -10.54 -5.62 -8.12
C MET A 153 -9.90 -6.53 -9.16
N GLU A 154 -10.70 -7.08 -10.08
CA GLU A 154 -10.20 -7.94 -11.16
C GLU A 154 -9.19 -7.20 -12.05
N LEU A 155 -9.39 -5.89 -12.26
CA LEU A 155 -8.44 -5.07 -12.97
C LEU A 155 -7.11 -4.95 -12.22
N PHE A 156 -7.12 -4.67 -10.92
CA PHE A 156 -5.89 -4.56 -10.12
C PHE A 156 -5.11 -5.88 -10.01
N LYS A 157 -5.77 -7.03 -10.09
CA LYS A 157 -5.10 -8.34 -10.12
C LYS A 157 -4.23 -8.59 -11.35
N GLN A 158 -4.44 -7.83 -12.42
CA GLN A 158 -3.68 -7.97 -13.67
C GLN A 158 -2.31 -7.29 -13.62
N TYR A 159 -2.00 -6.55 -12.55
CA TYR A 159 -0.77 -5.80 -12.39
C TYR A 159 0.15 -6.44 -11.35
N ASN A 160 1.45 -6.29 -11.56
CA ASN A 160 2.50 -6.77 -10.67
C ASN A 160 2.85 -5.71 -9.61
N TRP A 161 2.02 -5.61 -8.58
CA TRP A 161 2.32 -4.74 -7.45
C TRP A 161 3.40 -5.34 -6.56
N GLY A 162 4.34 -4.51 -6.12
CA GLY A 162 5.35 -4.88 -5.12
C GLY A 162 4.94 -4.51 -3.71
N LEU A 163 4.14 -3.44 -3.57
CA LEU A 163 3.68 -2.91 -2.29
C LEU A 163 2.20 -2.53 -2.36
N ILE A 164 1.43 -2.90 -1.33
CA ILE A 164 0.11 -2.32 -1.07
C ILE A 164 0.16 -1.56 0.24
N ILE A 165 -0.26 -0.30 0.24
CA ILE A 165 -0.41 0.54 1.44
C ILE A 165 -1.90 0.69 1.75
N TYR A 166 -2.27 0.40 2.99
CA TYR A 166 -3.61 0.59 3.54
C TYR A 166 -3.57 1.79 4.49
N ASP A 167 -4.07 2.93 4.05
CA ASP A 167 -4.15 4.13 4.88
C ASP A 167 -5.36 4.04 5.83
N GLU A 168 -5.17 4.42 7.10
CA GLU A 168 -6.15 4.24 8.17
C GLU A 168 -6.70 2.81 8.23
N VAL A 169 -5.78 1.84 8.32
CA VAL A 169 -6.08 0.40 8.19
C VAL A 169 -7.14 -0.10 9.18
N HIS A 170 -7.33 0.58 10.32
CA HIS A 170 -8.39 0.27 11.29
C HIS A 170 -9.80 0.48 10.73
N LEU A 171 -9.95 1.28 9.67
CA LEU A 171 -11.20 1.49 8.95
C LEU A 171 -11.36 0.55 7.74
N LEU A 172 -10.42 -0.37 7.53
CA LEU A 172 -10.44 -1.30 6.40
C LEU A 172 -11.62 -2.27 6.51
N PRO A 173 -12.61 -2.21 5.61
CA PRO A 173 -13.74 -3.13 5.66
C PRO A 173 -13.29 -4.58 5.40
N ALA A 174 -13.81 -5.54 6.15
CA ALA A 174 -13.47 -6.96 5.99
C ALA A 174 -13.62 -7.50 4.54
N PRO A 175 -14.63 -7.09 3.75
CA PRO A 175 -14.69 -7.47 2.34
C PRO A 175 -13.52 -6.94 1.50
N VAL A 176 -13.05 -5.71 1.76
CA VAL A 176 -11.87 -5.13 1.07
C VAL A 176 -10.63 -5.91 1.45
N PHE A 177 -10.42 -6.19 2.73
CA PHE A 177 -9.27 -6.97 3.19
C PHE A 177 -9.18 -8.33 2.50
N ARG A 178 -10.30 -9.07 2.46
CA ARG A 178 -10.34 -10.38 1.77
C ARG A 178 -10.07 -10.26 0.28
N ALA A 179 -10.66 -9.27 -0.36
CA ALA A 179 -10.51 -9.05 -1.78
C ALA A 179 -9.07 -8.67 -2.14
N THR A 180 -8.45 -7.73 -1.41
CA THR A 180 -7.08 -7.32 -1.67
C THR A 180 -6.05 -8.40 -1.36
N ALA A 181 -6.37 -9.41 -0.54
CA ALA A 181 -5.51 -10.56 -0.31
C ALA A 181 -5.23 -11.38 -1.58
N GLU A 182 -6.09 -11.27 -2.59
CA GLU A 182 -5.92 -11.93 -3.89
C GLU A 182 -5.06 -11.12 -4.88
N ILE A 183 -4.78 -9.84 -4.61
CA ILE A 183 -3.90 -9.03 -5.44
C ILE A 183 -2.46 -9.48 -5.21
N GLN A 184 -1.71 -9.62 -6.31
CA GLN A 184 -0.28 -9.90 -6.24
C GLN A 184 0.43 -8.71 -5.62
N ALA A 185 1.00 -8.88 -4.44
CA ALA A 185 1.95 -7.96 -3.81
C ALA A 185 2.67 -8.68 -2.68
N ARG A 186 3.98 -8.66 -2.74
CA ARG A 186 4.82 -9.30 -1.71
C ARG A 186 4.76 -8.53 -0.39
N ARG A 187 4.70 -7.20 -0.45
CA ARG A 187 4.75 -6.33 0.73
C ARG A 187 3.41 -5.63 0.97
N ARG A 188 3.03 -5.53 2.24
CA ARG A 188 1.76 -4.93 2.65
C ARG A 188 1.94 -4.13 3.92
N LEU A 189 1.66 -2.83 3.82
CA LEU A 189 1.80 -1.87 4.91
C LEU A 189 0.45 -1.32 5.33
N GLY A 190 0.06 -1.55 6.57
CA GLY A 190 -1.04 -0.83 7.20
C GLY A 190 -0.52 0.40 7.95
N LEU A 191 -1.17 1.54 7.77
CA LEU A 191 -0.89 2.77 8.50
C LEU A 191 -2.11 3.13 9.35
N THR A 192 -1.92 3.44 10.63
CA THR A 192 -3.01 3.85 11.50
C THR A 192 -2.53 4.77 12.63
N ALA A 193 -3.42 5.59 13.16
CA ALA A 193 -3.20 6.35 14.39
C ALA A 193 -3.70 5.62 15.64
N THR A 194 -4.49 4.57 15.47
CA THR A 194 -5.20 3.91 16.58
C THR A 194 -4.85 2.41 16.60
N LEU A 195 -4.49 1.92 17.78
CA LEU A 195 -4.52 0.48 18.08
C LEU A 195 -5.98 0.06 18.28
N VAL A 196 -6.45 -0.90 17.53
CA VAL A 196 -7.76 -1.52 17.68
C VAL A 196 -7.60 -2.81 18.46
#